data_19449c8762a638f1c8ba7e149a3d5339
#
_entry.id   19449c8762a638f1c8ba7e149a3d5339
#
_cell.length_a   1.000
_cell.length_b   1.000
_cell.length_c   1.000
_cell.angle_alpha   90.00
_cell.angle_beta   90.00
_cell.angle_gamma   90.00
#
_symmetry.space_group_name_H-M   'P 1'
#
loop_
_entity.id
_entity.type
_entity.pdbx_description
1 polymer ?
#
loop_
_entity_poly.entity_id
_entity_poly.type
_entity_poly.pdbx_seq_one_letter_code
_entity_poly.pdbx_strand_id
1 'polypeptide(L)'
;MQIPKIIHQIWIGYQDPPEWCTRFGEEMQAMHPGWEYKLWKHDDIFNGIYKDDPFLKEYITNPEVYKWAFMADRIRLLLLRDFGGIYVDLDAKPIRPFDVILNKLNDQHTFFAGMKDSQSNNTLIDCAVYGAARNSRIINECLEEYVDVKWAHGCKTFSEKIIKRFGMDVALFNYEYFYNWQLGENTIVLHDIVETRLFSWNDGNPNKKVW
;
A
#
# COMPACT_ATOMS: atom_id res chain seq x y z
N MET A 1 -19.47 -3.95 -6.84
CA MET A 1 -18.32 -3.49 -7.70
C MET A 1 -17.13 -4.37 -7.36
N GLN A 2 -16.52 -5.03 -8.33
CA GLN A 2 -15.39 -5.95 -8.08
C GLN A 2 -14.06 -5.18 -8.05
N ILE A 3 -13.11 -5.68 -7.28
CA ILE A 3 -11.73 -5.17 -7.25
C ILE A 3 -11.02 -5.64 -8.53
N PRO A 4 -10.50 -4.73 -9.38
CA PRO A 4 -9.82 -5.10 -10.61
C PRO A 4 -8.54 -5.92 -10.37
N LYS A 5 -8.18 -6.76 -11.34
CA LYS A 5 -6.93 -7.52 -11.34
C LYS A 5 -5.76 -6.66 -11.83
N ILE A 6 -5.43 -5.65 -11.03
CA ILE A 6 -4.32 -4.73 -11.27
C ILE A 6 -3.50 -4.66 -9.98
N ILE A 7 -2.18 -4.80 -10.08
CA ILE A 7 -1.25 -4.61 -8.96
C ILE A 7 -0.49 -3.32 -9.17
N HIS A 8 -0.51 -2.47 -8.14
CA HIS A 8 0.22 -1.21 -8.10
C HIS A 8 1.34 -1.29 -7.07
N GLN A 9 2.55 -0.97 -7.48
CA GLN A 9 3.69 -0.71 -6.62
C GLN A 9 4.23 0.68 -6.91
N ILE A 10 4.84 1.32 -5.93
CA ILE A 10 5.33 2.71 -6.03
C ILE A 10 6.82 2.72 -5.71
N TRP A 11 7.59 3.39 -6.57
CA TRP A 11 8.96 3.79 -6.29
C TRP A 11 9.15 5.23 -6.69
N ILE A 12 9.16 6.12 -5.71
CA ILE A 12 9.36 7.56 -5.91
C ILE A 12 10.67 8.00 -5.26
N GLY A 13 11.36 8.90 -5.90
CA GLY A 13 12.69 9.34 -5.54
C GLY A 13 13.60 9.38 -6.76
N TYR A 14 14.84 9.81 -6.55
CA TYR A 14 15.78 10.04 -7.65
C TYR A 14 16.74 8.86 -7.89
N GLN A 15 16.72 7.87 -7.00
CA GLN A 15 17.57 6.69 -7.10
C GLN A 15 16.74 5.51 -7.62
N ASP A 16 17.40 4.57 -8.28
CA ASP A 16 16.77 3.31 -8.64
C ASP A 16 16.43 2.47 -7.40
N PRO A 17 15.37 1.65 -7.45
CA PRO A 17 15.05 0.74 -6.37
C PRO A 17 16.19 -0.26 -6.14
N PRO A 18 16.41 -0.71 -4.89
CA PRO A 18 17.32 -1.79 -4.60
C PRO A 18 17.03 -3.04 -5.45
N GLU A 19 18.05 -3.79 -5.80
CA GLU A 19 17.92 -4.99 -6.64
C GLU A 19 16.90 -6.01 -6.08
N TRP A 20 16.85 -6.17 -4.77
CA TRP A 20 15.89 -7.07 -4.13
C TRP A 20 14.44 -6.59 -4.26
N CYS A 21 14.19 -5.26 -4.28
CA CYS A 21 12.87 -4.69 -4.58
C CYS A 21 12.45 -5.00 -6.01
N THR A 22 13.38 -4.80 -6.97
CA THR A 22 13.13 -5.11 -8.38
C THR A 22 12.79 -6.59 -8.55
N ARG A 23 13.56 -7.47 -7.91
CA ARG A 23 13.29 -8.92 -7.92
C ARG A 23 11.91 -9.27 -7.36
N PHE A 24 11.49 -8.66 -6.24
CA PHE A 24 10.15 -8.89 -5.68
C PHE A 24 9.03 -8.41 -6.62
N GLY A 25 9.24 -7.30 -7.32
CA GLY A 25 8.33 -6.83 -8.35
C GLY A 25 8.21 -7.81 -9.53
N GLU A 26 9.32 -8.37 -9.99
CA GLU A 26 9.35 -9.38 -11.06
C GLU A 26 8.66 -10.68 -10.62
N GLU A 27 8.94 -11.15 -9.39
CA GLU A 27 8.27 -12.31 -8.79
C GLU A 27 6.76 -12.08 -8.65
N MET A 28 6.37 -10.85 -8.24
CA MET A 28 4.96 -10.44 -8.14
C MET A 28 4.27 -10.54 -9.50
N GLN A 29 4.88 -9.98 -10.55
CA GLN A 29 4.32 -10.04 -11.89
C GLN A 29 4.24 -11.48 -12.42
N ALA A 30 5.28 -12.28 -12.22
CA ALA A 30 5.31 -13.68 -12.67
C ALA A 30 4.25 -14.55 -11.98
N MET A 31 3.92 -14.24 -10.71
CA MET A 31 2.92 -14.98 -9.93
C MET A 31 1.48 -14.67 -10.35
N HIS A 32 1.24 -13.58 -11.07
CA HIS A 32 -0.09 -13.10 -11.45
C HIS A 32 -0.28 -13.05 -12.97
N PRO A 33 -0.24 -14.20 -13.66
CA PRO A 33 -0.45 -14.24 -15.11
C PRO A 33 -1.84 -13.72 -15.47
N GLY A 34 -1.90 -12.79 -16.43
CA GLY A 34 -3.16 -12.17 -16.87
C GLY A 34 -3.64 -11.00 -15.98
N TRP A 35 -2.88 -10.62 -14.95
CA TRP A 35 -3.11 -9.38 -14.23
C TRP A 35 -2.32 -8.24 -14.87
N GLU A 36 -2.82 -7.02 -14.73
CA GLU A 36 -2.03 -5.84 -15.02
C GLU A 36 -1.09 -5.56 -13.84
N TYR A 37 0.19 -5.31 -14.12
CA TYR A 37 1.18 -4.92 -13.11
C TYR A 37 1.76 -3.56 -13.46
N LYS A 38 1.80 -2.64 -12.50
CA LYS A 38 2.32 -1.28 -12.66
C LYS A 38 3.27 -0.91 -11.53
N LEU A 39 4.53 -0.70 -11.88
CA LEU A 39 5.49 -0.01 -11.03
C LEU A 39 5.46 1.49 -11.39
N TRP A 40 4.91 2.29 -10.51
CA TRP A 40 4.81 3.73 -10.66
C TRP A 40 6.09 4.40 -10.19
N LYS A 41 6.76 5.09 -11.08
CA LYS A 41 8.00 5.81 -10.81
C LYS A 41 7.74 7.31 -10.60
N HIS A 42 8.78 8.02 -10.18
CA HIS A 42 8.72 9.46 -9.88
C HIS A 42 8.06 10.26 -11.02
N ASP A 43 8.53 10.09 -12.25
CA ASP A 43 8.03 10.86 -13.40
C ASP A 43 6.60 10.50 -13.77
N ASP A 44 6.18 9.25 -13.61
CA ASP A 44 4.79 8.82 -13.87
C ASP A 44 3.82 9.55 -12.96
N ILE A 45 4.22 9.85 -11.74
CA ILE A 45 3.41 10.50 -10.71
C ILE A 45 3.50 12.02 -10.82
N PHE A 46 4.70 12.59 -10.64
CA PHE A 46 4.87 14.04 -10.43
C PHE A 46 4.92 14.84 -11.73
N ASN A 47 5.36 14.24 -12.83
CA ASN A 47 5.32 14.83 -14.16
C ASN A 47 4.18 14.28 -15.03
N GLY A 48 3.52 13.21 -14.54
CA GLY A 48 2.46 12.50 -15.22
C GLY A 48 1.07 12.71 -14.59
N ILE A 49 0.51 11.59 -14.07
CA ILE A 49 -0.92 11.50 -13.71
C ILE A 49 -1.36 12.38 -12.55
N TYR A 50 -0.48 12.72 -11.61
CA TYR A 50 -0.80 13.53 -10.43
C TYR A 50 0.01 14.82 -10.34
N LYS A 51 0.52 15.31 -11.47
CA LYS A 51 1.28 16.56 -11.56
C LYS A 51 0.55 17.78 -11.00
N ASP A 52 -0.79 17.74 -10.97
CA ASP A 52 -1.65 18.81 -10.51
C ASP A 52 -2.28 18.57 -9.13
N ASP A 53 -1.97 17.46 -8.46
CA ASP A 53 -2.43 17.24 -7.09
C ASP A 53 -1.79 18.28 -6.15
N PRO A 54 -2.61 19.13 -5.48
CA PRO A 54 -2.10 20.26 -4.71
C PRO A 54 -1.28 19.81 -3.50
N PHE A 55 -1.64 18.70 -2.89
CA PHE A 55 -0.93 18.15 -1.75
C PHE A 55 0.48 17.66 -2.15
N LEU A 56 0.59 16.92 -3.26
CA LEU A 56 1.89 16.45 -3.74
C LEU A 56 2.78 17.61 -4.18
N LYS A 57 2.22 18.67 -4.77
CA LYS A 57 2.96 19.90 -5.11
C LYS A 57 3.51 20.60 -3.87
N GLU A 58 2.71 20.74 -2.83
CA GLU A 58 3.14 21.36 -1.58
C GLU A 58 4.27 20.57 -0.93
N TYR A 59 4.12 19.26 -0.85
CA TYR A 59 5.11 18.39 -0.22
C TYR A 59 6.44 18.35 -0.96
N ILE A 60 6.44 18.30 -2.28
CA ILE A 60 7.69 18.25 -3.06
C ILE A 60 8.46 19.58 -3.00
N THR A 61 7.78 20.69 -2.74
CA THR A 61 8.40 22.02 -2.65
C THR A 61 8.85 22.40 -1.24
N ASN A 62 8.43 21.64 -0.21
CA ASN A 62 8.75 21.93 1.19
C ASN A 62 9.79 20.91 1.72
N PRO A 63 11.09 21.25 1.74
CA PRO A 63 12.14 20.33 2.15
C PRO A 63 12.10 19.92 3.63
N GLU A 64 11.41 20.66 4.49
CA GLU A 64 11.31 20.34 5.93
C GLU A 64 10.28 19.24 6.22
N VAL A 65 9.26 19.14 5.39
CA VAL A 65 8.19 18.12 5.51
C VAL A 65 8.30 17.02 4.47
N TYR A 66 9.28 17.13 3.58
CA TYR A 66 9.51 16.22 2.48
C TYR A 66 9.89 14.81 2.96
N LYS A 67 9.00 13.87 2.77
CA LYS A 67 9.26 12.45 3.00
C LYS A 67 8.55 11.63 1.95
N TRP A 68 9.32 10.86 1.17
CA TRP A 68 8.78 10.00 0.13
C TRP A 68 7.70 9.05 0.64
N ALA A 69 7.88 8.50 1.85
CA ALA A 69 6.90 7.61 2.46
C ALA A 69 5.53 8.27 2.63
N PHE A 70 5.47 9.54 3.02
CA PHE A 70 4.19 10.25 3.18
C PHE A 70 3.51 10.52 1.85
N MET A 71 4.29 10.84 0.82
CA MET A 71 3.74 10.99 -0.52
C MET A 71 3.24 9.66 -1.05
N ALA A 72 3.96 8.56 -0.81
CA ALA A 72 3.52 7.22 -1.17
C ALA A 72 2.19 6.84 -0.50
N ASP A 73 1.99 7.23 0.78
CA ASP A 73 0.73 6.99 1.50
C ASP A 73 -0.48 7.67 0.82
N ARG A 74 -0.30 8.88 0.28
CA ARG A 74 -1.35 9.54 -0.50
C ARG A 74 -1.49 8.94 -1.89
N ILE A 75 -0.37 8.69 -2.57
CA ILE A 75 -0.36 8.18 -3.95
C ILE A 75 -1.06 6.82 -4.03
N ARG A 76 -0.84 5.90 -3.08
CA ARG A 76 -1.53 4.61 -3.06
C ARG A 76 -3.06 4.75 -3.03
N LEU A 77 -3.57 5.73 -2.28
CA LEU A 77 -5.00 6.01 -2.24
C LEU A 77 -5.52 6.61 -3.55
N LEU A 78 -4.76 7.54 -4.16
CA LEU A 78 -5.10 8.12 -5.46
C LEU A 78 -5.15 7.03 -6.56
N LEU A 79 -4.16 6.14 -6.58
CA LEU A 79 -4.12 5.01 -7.53
C LEU A 79 -5.33 4.08 -7.36
N LEU A 80 -5.66 3.72 -6.13
CA LEU A 80 -6.82 2.87 -5.84
C LEU A 80 -8.15 3.58 -6.16
N ARG A 81 -8.23 4.90 -5.98
CA ARG A 81 -9.40 5.68 -6.41
C ARG A 81 -9.59 5.61 -7.93
N ASP A 82 -8.52 5.86 -8.67
CA ASP A 82 -8.62 6.10 -10.12
C ASP A 82 -8.61 4.82 -10.94
N PHE A 83 -7.92 3.79 -10.47
CA PHE A 83 -7.77 2.52 -11.18
C PHE A 83 -8.46 1.36 -10.47
N GLY A 84 -8.64 1.43 -9.15
CA GLY A 84 -8.96 0.26 -8.33
C GLY A 84 -7.76 -0.70 -8.30
N GLY A 85 -7.99 -1.96 -7.92
CA GLY A 85 -6.94 -2.98 -7.88
C GLY A 85 -6.33 -3.17 -6.51
N ILE A 86 -5.09 -3.64 -6.47
CA ILE A 86 -4.36 -3.95 -5.26
C ILE A 86 -3.07 -3.14 -5.21
N TYR A 87 -2.90 -2.34 -4.18
CA TYR A 87 -1.64 -1.71 -3.84
C TYR A 87 -0.83 -2.64 -2.94
N VAL A 88 0.45 -2.75 -3.22
CA VAL A 88 1.42 -3.54 -2.42
C VAL A 88 2.71 -2.75 -2.30
N ASP A 89 3.24 -2.58 -1.09
CA ASP A 89 4.56 -1.98 -0.89
C ASP A 89 5.63 -2.77 -1.66
N LEU A 90 6.60 -2.07 -2.24
CA LEU A 90 7.61 -2.69 -3.11
C LEU A 90 8.57 -3.64 -2.35
N ASP A 91 8.63 -3.51 -1.04
CA ASP A 91 9.40 -4.38 -0.15
C ASP A 91 8.62 -5.61 0.35
N ALA A 92 7.40 -5.82 -0.15
CA ALA A 92 6.61 -7.00 0.14
C ALA A 92 6.97 -8.15 -0.82
N LYS A 93 7.59 -9.20 -0.29
CA LYS A 93 7.93 -10.41 -1.05
C LYS A 93 6.67 -11.25 -1.32
N PRO A 94 6.33 -11.56 -2.58
CA PRO A 94 5.17 -12.38 -2.90
C PRO A 94 5.40 -13.84 -2.52
N ILE A 95 4.36 -14.49 -1.96
CA ILE A 95 4.36 -15.89 -1.56
C ILE A 95 3.26 -16.68 -2.27
N ARG A 96 2.09 -16.05 -2.46
CA ARG A 96 0.94 -16.63 -3.16
C ARG A 96 0.19 -15.57 -3.96
N PRO A 97 -0.54 -15.99 -5.00
CA PRO A 97 -1.30 -15.04 -5.82
C PRO A 97 -2.46 -14.42 -5.04
N PHE A 98 -2.74 -13.16 -5.31
CA PHE A 98 -3.87 -12.42 -4.75
C PHE A 98 -5.24 -12.97 -5.15
N ASP A 99 -5.32 -13.86 -6.14
CA ASP A 99 -6.56 -14.59 -6.43
C ASP A 99 -7.09 -15.32 -5.18
N VAL A 100 -6.22 -15.79 -4.28
CA VAL A 100 -6.62 -16.39 -2.99
C VAL A 100 -7.40 -15.40 -2.13
N ILE A 101 -7.04 -14.12 -2.14
CA ILE A 101 -7.75 -13.06 -1.42
C ILE A 101 -9.06 -12.74 -2.13
N LEU A 102 -9.01 -12.49 -3.45
CA LEU A 102 -10.20 -12.11 -4.21
C LEU A 102 -11.29 -13.18 -4.14
N ASN A 103 -10.93 -14.44 -4.10
CA ASN A 103 -11.89 -15.56 -3.96
C ASN A 103 -12.55 -15.65 -2.57
N LYS A 104 -12.05 -14.95 -1.57
CA LYS A 104 -12.64 -14.85 -0.21
C LYS A 104 -13.58 -13.64 -0.08
N LEU A 105 -13.58 -12.74 -1.06
CA LEU A 105 -14.46 -11.57 -1.07
C LEU A 105 -15.86 -11.97 -1.57
N ASN A 106 -16.86 -11.21 -1.13
CA ASN A 106 -18.21 -11.28 -1.65
C ASN A 106 -18.57 -9.97 -2.41
N ASP A 107 -19.74 -9.92 -3.01
CA ASP A 107 -20.17 -8.80 -3.85
C ASP A 107 -20.34 -7.46 -3.10
N GLN A 108 -20.40 -7.50 -1.76
CA GLN A 108 -20.49 -6.31 -0.91
C GLN A 108 -19.13 -5.68 -0.66
N HIS A 109 -18.06 -6.49 -0.65
CA HIS A 109 -16.73 -5.99 -0.35
C HIS A 109 -16.19 -5.13 -1.47
N THR A 110 -16.05 -3.84 -1.22
CA THR A 110 -15.42 -2.86 -2.12
C THR A 110 -14.01 -2.48 -1.72
N PHE A 111 -13.55 -2.99 -0.56
CA PHE A 111 -12.22 -2.75 -0.02
C PHE A 111 -11.77 -3.94 0.81
N PHE A 112 -10.46 -4.22 0.78
CA PHE A 112 -9.82 -5.09 1.76
C PHE A 112 -8.50 -4.52 2.26
N ALA A 113 -8.11 -4.93 3.48
CA ALA A 113 -6.83 -4.61 4.08
C ALA A 113 -6.39 -5.71 5.06
N GLY A 114 -5.13 -5.69 5.43
CA GLY A 114 -4.58 -6.54 6.48
C GLY A 114 -4.51 -5.84 7.84
N MET A 115 -4.70 -6.59 8.90
CA MET A 115 -4.48 -6.16 10.27
C MET A 115 -3.02 -6.40 10.65
N LYS A 116 -2.39 -5.43 11.33
CA LYS A 116 -0.98 -5.50 11.70
C LYS A 116 -0.71 -6.41 12.89
N ASP A 117 -1.65 -6.51 13.83
CA ASP A 117 -1.48 -7.29 15.06
C ASP A 117 -2.81 -7.90 15.49
N SER A 118 -2.76 -9.20 15.85
CA SER A 118 -3.92 -9.94 16.39
C SER A 118 -4.02 -9.88 17.93
N GLN A 119 -2.99 -9.40 18.62
CA GLN A 119 -2.88 -9.47 20.08
C GLN A 119 -3.22 -8.17 20.79
N SER A 120 -3.22 -7.04 20.10
CA SER A 120 -3.65 -5.77 20.69
C SER A 120 -5.15 -5.57 20.51
N ASN A 121 -5.84 -5.09 21.55
CA ASN A 121 -7.24 -4.65 21.45
C ASN A 121 -7.43 -3.44 20.49
N ASN A 122 -6.35 -2.97 19.87
CA ASN A 122 -6.34 -1.96 18.84
C ASN A 122 -6.11 -2.62 17.49
N THR A 123 -7.17 -2.86 16.75
CA THR A 123 -7.11 -3.32 15.36
C THR A 123 -6.50 -2.21 14.52
N LEU A 124 -5.19 -2.27 14.29
CA LEU A 124 -4.50 -1.38 13.36
C LEU A 124 -4.52 -2.01 11.98
N ILE A 125 -5.08 -1.29 11.01
CA ILE A 125 -4.96 -1.62 9.60
C ILE A 125 -3.60 -1.09 9.13
N ASP A 126 -2.78 -1.96 8.58
CA ASP A 126 -1.51 -1.54 7.98
C ASP A 126 -1.72 -1.17 6.52
N CYS A 127 -0.93 -0.22 6.04
CA CYS A 127 -1.08 0.35 4.71
C CYS A 127 -0.20 -0.30 3.62
N ALA A 128 0.57 -1.32 3.96
CA ALA A 128 1.45 -1.98 2.99
C ALA A 128 0.69 -2.79 1.92
N VAL A 129 -0.53 -3.25 2.24
CA VAL A 129 -1.39 -3.96 1.28
C VAL A 129 -2.84 -3.49 1.41
N TYR A 130 -3.35 -2.89 0.33
CA TYR A 130 -4.75 -2.51 0.20
C TYR A 130 -5.31 -2.99 -1.14
N GLY A 131 -6.56 -3.48 -1.13
CA GLY A 131 -7.31 -3.68 -2.36
C GLY A 131 -8.60 -2.89 -2.35
N ALA A 132 -8.93 -2.26 -3.48
CA ALA A 132 -10.15 -1.48 -3.60
C ALA A 132 -10.80 -1.59 -4.98
N ALA A 133 -12.12 -1.52 -5.01
CA ALA A 133 -12.85 -1.26 -6.24
C ALA A 133 -12.55 0.17 -6.70
N ARG A 134 -12.53 0.39 -8.01
CA ARG A 134 -12.34 1.73 -8.57
C ARG A 134 -13.40 2.69 -8.02
N ASN A 135 -12.96 3.87 -7.62
CA ASN A 135 -13.82 4.91 -7.04
C ASN A 135 -14.59 4.44 -5.78
N SER A 136 -13.99 3.56 -5.01
CA SER A 136 -14.55 3.09 -3.74
C SER A 136 -14.84 4.28 -2.82
N ARG A 137 -16.03 4.29 -2.20
CA ARG A 137 -16.43 5.31 -1.23
C ARG A 137 -15.43 5.42 -0.07
N ILE A 138 -14.91 4.28 0.38
CA ILE A 138 -13.93 4.22 1.46
C ILE A 138 -12.67 5.00 1.10
N ILE A 139 -12.13 4.78 -0.10
CA ILE A 139 -10.92 5.47 -0.58
C ILE A 139 -11.16 6.97 -0.72
N ASN A 140 -12.33 7.37 -1.26
CA ASN A 140 -12.67 8.78 -1.41
C ASN A 140 -12.74 9.49 -0.05
N GLU A 141 -13.43 8.93 0.93
CA GLU A 141 -13.50 9.51 2.27
C GLU A 141 -12.12 9.57 2.96
N CYS A 142 -11.27 8.58 2.73
CA CYS A 142 -9.90 8.62 3.23
C CYS A 142 -9.07 9.75 2.61
N LEU A 143 -9.22 9.99 1.32
CA LEU A 143 -8.53 11.08 0.63
C LEU A 143 -9.01 12.47 1.08
N GLU A 144 -10.32 12.65 1.33
CA GLU A 144 -10.90 13.90 1.83
C GLU A 144 -10.35 14.28 3.20
N GLU A 145 -10.05 13.27 4.03
CA GLU A 145 -9.55 13.48 5.38
C GLU A 145 -8.01 13.46 5.48
N TYR A 146 -7.33 13.17 4.37
CA TYR A 146 -5.87 13.13 4.29
C TYR A 146 -5.31 14.55 4.12
N VAL A 147 -5.52 15.41 5.13
CA VAL A 147 -5.19 16.85 5.10
C VAL A 147 -3.95 17.21 5.89
N ASP A 148 -3.52 16.39 6.85
CA ASP A 148 -2.33 16.65 7.66
C ASP A 148 -1.52 15.36 7.85
N VAL A 149 -0.32 15.35 7.30
CA VAL A 149 0.48 14.13 7.21
C VAL A 149 1.57 14.14 8.25
N LYS A 150 1.21 13.70 9.43
CA LYS A 150 2.21 13.21 10.38
C LYS A 150 2.27 11.68 10.26
N TRP A 151 3.46 11.15 10.10
CA TRP A 151 3.70 9.71 10.05
C TRP A 151 2.95 8.98 11.16
N ALA A 152 2.34 7.84 10.86
CA ALA A 152 1.43 7.07 11.69
C ALA A 152 -0.01 7.63 11.87
N HIS A 153 -0.30 8.88 11.56
CA HIS A 153 -1.68 9.37 11.60
C HIS A 153 -2.53 8.78 10.47
N GLY A 154 -1.94 8.59 9.29
CA GLY A 154 -2.64 7.99 8.16
C GLY A 154 -3.21 6.62 8.50
N CYS A 155 -2.38 5.67 8.93
CA CYS A 155 -2.82 4.31 9.25
C CYS A 155 -3.77 4.26 10.44
N LYS A 156 -3.54 5.04 11.50
CA LYS A 156 -4.39 5.02 12.72
C LYS A 156 -5.75 5.64 12.45
N THR A 157 -5.79 6.83 11.87
CA THR A 157 -7.04 7.52 11.53
C THR A 157 -7.85 6.72 10.50
N PHE A 158 -7.17 6.14 9.52
CA PHE A 158 -7.73 5.26 8.53
C PHE A 158 -8.37 4.01 9.18
N SER A 159 -7.66 3.34 10.08
CA SER A 159 -8.14 2.14 10.77
C SER A 159 -9.40 2.39 11.58
N GLU A 160 -9.39 3.45 12.39
CA GLU A 160 -10.52 3.77 13.26
C GLU A 160 -11.78 4.11 12.45
N LYS A 161 -11.64 4.82 11.34
CA LYS A 161 -12.76 5.23 10.50
C LYS A 161 -13.32 4.08 9.67
N ILE A 162 -12.46 3.31 9.02
CA ILE A 162 -12.89 2.18 8.21
C ILE A 162 -13.65 1.16 9.05
N ILE A 163 -13.12 0.77 10.19
CA ILE A 163 -13.75 -0.24 11.03
C ILE A 163 -15.10 0.23 11.57
N LYS A 164 -15.20 1.49 12.00
CA LYS A 164 -16.41 2.02 12.61
C LYS A 164 -17.53 2.33 11.59
N ARG A 165 -17.16 2.71 10.38
CA ARG A 165 -18.09 3.31 9.42
C ARG A 165 -18.52 2.40 8.28
N PHE A 166 -17.68 1.45 7.87
CA PHE A 166 -17.85 0.67 6.65
C PHE A 166 -17.87 -0.84 6.86
N GLY A 167 -18.13 -1.31 8.05
CA GLY A 167 -17.94 -2.71 8.46
C GLY A 167 -18.40 -3.79 7.49
N MET A 168 -19.46 -3.56 6.69
CA MET A 168 -19.99 -4.54 5.73
C MET A 168 -19.33 -4.46 4.35
N ASP A 169 -18.74 -3.31 4.01
CA ASP A 169 -18.10 -3.09 2.70
C ASP A 169 -16.62 -3.46 2.71
N VAL A 170 -16.09 -3.83 3.89
CA VAL A 170 -14.68 -4.07 4.16
C VAL A 170 -14.41 -5.51 4.52
N ALA A 171 -13.47 -6.15 3.84
CA ALA A 171 -12.88 -7.41 4.25
C ALA A 171 -11.55 -7.16 4.97
N LEU A 172 -11.49 -7.46 6.26
CA LEU A 172 -10.25 -7.40 7.03
C LEU A 172 -9.64 -8.78 7.16
N PHE A 173 -8.39 -8.91 6.71
CA PHE A 173 -7.61 -10.14 6.81
C PHE A 173 -6.69 -10.10 8.02
N ASN A 174 -6.58 -11.22 8.72
CA ASN A 174 -5.69 -11.37 9.86
C ASN A 174 -4.24 -11.09 9.43
N TYR A 175 -3.38 -10.71 10.38
CA TYR A 175 -1.95 -10.39 10.17
C TYR A 175 -1.19 -11.48 9.42
N GLU A 176 -1.58 -12.73 9.57
CA GLU A 176 -0.97 -13.90 8.91
C GLU A 176 -0.94 -13.80 7.38
N TYR A 177 -1.86 -13.03 6.78
CA TYR A 177 -1.95 -12.92 5.33
C TYR A 177 -0.86 -12.02 4.74
N PHE A 178 -0.53 -10.92 5.42
CA PHE A 178 0.31 -9.88 4.83
C PHE A 178 1.47 -9.42 5.72
N TYR A 179 1.43 -9.69 7.03
CA TYR A 179 2.39 -9.15 8.00
C TYR A 179 3.05 -10.23 8.85
N ASN A 180 2.93 -11.47 8.44
CA ASN A 180 3.56 -12.57 9.14
C ASN A 180 5.09 -12.51 8.90
N TRP A 181 5.86 -12.74 9.96
CA TRP A 181 7.33 -12.79 9.95
C TRP A 181 7.85 -14.16 9.51
N GLN A 182 6.97 -15.15 9.47
CA GLN A 182 7.27 -16.52 9.09
C GLN A 182 6.24 -16.99 8.06
N LEU A 183 6.69 -17.85 7.16
CA LEU A 183 5.81 -18.50 6.21
C LEU A 183 4.73 -19.29 6.93
N GLY A 184 3.48 -18.93 6.72
CA GLY A 184 2.31 -19.61 7.21
C GLY A 184 1.44 -20.11 6.06
N GLU A 185 0.47 -20.95 6.39
CA GLU A 185 -0.47 -21.51 5.42
C GLU A 185 -1.30 -20.44 4.68
N ASN A 186 -1.55 -19.31 5.32
CA ASN A 186 -2.35 -18.21 4.78
C ASN A 186 -1.52 -17.07 4.19
N THR A 187 -0.20 -17.10 4.29
CA THR A 187 0.67 -15.98 3.87
C THR A 187 0.56 -15.72 2.36
N ILE A 188 0.22 -14.50 1.99
CA ILE A 188 0.15 -13.99 0.61
C ILE A 188 1.42 -13.23 0.25
N VAL A 189 1.84 -12.32 1.14
CA VAL A 189 3.12 -11.63 1.04
C VAL A 189 3.83 -11.64 2.39
N LEU A 190 5.16 -11.57 2.36
CA LEU A 190 5.98 -11.29 3.53
C LEU A 190 6.43 -9.85 3.46
N HIS A 191 6.02 -9.07 4.44
CA HIS A 191 6.41 -7.68 4.61
C HIS A 191 7.33 -7.53 5.82
N ASP A 192 8.18 -6.50 5.83
CA ASP A 192 9.10 -6.21 6.94
C ASP A 192 10.10 -7.37 7.24
N ILE A 193 10.54 -8.05 6.19
CA ILE A 193 11.59 -9.09 6.28
C ILE A 193 12.97 -8.47 6.53
N VAL A 194 13.96 -9.29 6.87
CA VAL A 194 15.29 -8.81 7.26
C VAL A 194 15.95 -7.94 6.19
N GLU A 195 15.79 -8.28 4.91
CA GLU A 195 16.33 -7.51 3.80
C GLU A 195 15.76 -6.08 3.77
N THR A 196 14.47 -5.89 4.15
CA THR A 196 13.81 -4.59 4.12
C THR A 196 14.16 -3.71 5.32
N ARG A 197 14.42 -4.31 6.49
CA ARG A 197 14.72 -3.57 7.73
C ARG A 197 16.03 -2.81 7.69
N LEU A 198 16.93 -3.17 6.78
CA LEU A 198 18.23 -2.53 6.63
C LEU A 198 18.19 -1.32 5.71
N PHE A 199 17.05 -1.08 5.02
CA PHE A 199 16.92 -0.02 4.03
C PHE A 199 16.17 1.20 4.58
N SER A 200 16.74 2.38 4.40
CA SER A 200 16.10 3.64 4.75
C SER A 200 15.46 4.29 3.53
N TRP A 201 14.14 4.36 3.53
CA TRP A 201 13.33 4.98 2.46
C TRP A 201 13.51 6.50 2.33
N ASN A 202 14.07 7.15 3.37
CA ASN A 202 14.09 8.61 3.43
C ASN A 202 15.34 9.24 2.81
N ASP A 203 16.46 8.52 2.74
CA ASP A 203 17.73 9.10 2.29
C ASP A 203 18.60 8.17 1.43
N GLY A 204 18.09 6.99 1.10
CA GLY A 204 18.86 5.99 0.35
C GLY A 204 20.12 5.50 1.08
N ASN A 205 20.28 5.81 2.37
CA ASN A 205 21.41 5.37 3.17
C ASN A 205 21.11 3.99 3.80
N PRO A 206 21.73 2.91 3.32
CA PRO A 206 21.46 1.56 3.80
C PRO A 206 21.86 1.34 5.28
N ASN A 207 22.62 2.27 5.86
CA ASN A 207 23.10 2.18 7.23
C ASN A 207 22.25 2.98 8.23
N LYS A 208 21.24 3.71 7.77
CA LYS A 208 20.39 4.51 8.64
C LYS A 208 19.13 3.75 8.99
N LYS A 209 19.05 3.28 10.22
CA LYS A 209 17.81 2.68 10.74
C LYS A 209 16.70 3.72 10.73
N VAL A 210 15.61 3.44 10.03
CA VAL A 210 14.36 4.19 10.11
C VAL A 210 13.50 3.52 11.17
N TRP A 211 13.17 4.26 12.18
CA TRP A 211 12.19 3.92 13.20
C TRP A 211 10.93 4.75 13.00
#